data_d5902406c70fc10c669799c2460ee3de
#
_entry.id   d5902406c70fc10c669799c2460ee3de
#
_cell.length_a   1.000
_cell.length_b   1.000
_cell.length_c   1.000
_cell.angle_alpha   90.00
_cell.angle_beta   90.00
_cell.angle_gamma   90.00
#
_symmetry.space_group_name_H-M   'P 1'
#
loop_
_entity.id
_entity.type
_entity.pdbx_description
1 polymer ?
#
loop_
_entity_poly.entity_id
_entity_poly.type
_entity_poly.pdbx_seq_one_letter_code
_entity_poly.pdbx_strand_id
1 'polypeptide(L)'
;MQSIVVYCGSNYGSIPDYHRAAQAMGTAIAQRGSTLVYGGGKVGLMGTVADAVLAAGGEAVGVIPTFLREKEVAHLGLSRLIETPDMTSRKNKMIELGSGFVALPGGLGTYEELFEVLSQAQLGLHHKPVGVLNTNGFFNPLLTMLEQTAQAGFMPETNLNLLCCADTPDKLLEKMAAYRFVETKKWSRPAWLDQEAV
;
A
#
# COMPACT_ATOMS: atom_id res chain seq x y z
N MET A 1 7.57 -1.63 -12.70
CA MET A 1 6.61 -0.59 -12.27
C MET A 1 7.31 0.76 -12.36
N GLN A 2 6.69 1.75 -13.00
CA GLN A 2 7.28 3.09 -13.16
C GLN A 2 7.22 3.91 -11.86
N SER A 3 6.16 3.74 -11.09
CA SER A 3 5.95 4.42 -9.82
C SER A 3 5.35 3.46 -8.79
N ILE A 4 5.74 3.61 -7.53
CA ILE A 4 5.27 2.80 -6.42
C ILE A 4 4.70 3.74 -5.37
N VAL A 5 3.41 3.55 -5.06
CA VAL A 5 2.77 4.24 -3.94
C VAL A 5 3.13 3.50 -2.65
N VAL A 6 3.59 4.23 -1.64
CA VAL A 6 3.89 3.66 -0.33
C VAL A 6 2.97 4.27 0.73
N TYR A 7 2.19 3.42 1.36
CA TYR A 7 1.37 3.70 2.53
C TYR A 7 2.11 3.22 3.77
N CYS A 8 2.33 4.06 4.75
CA CYS A 8 3.07 3.71 5.96
C CYS A 8 2.75 4.64 7.13
N GLY A 9 3.25 4.28 8.31
CA GLY A 9 3.02 5.06 9.52
C GLY A 9 3.68 6.44 9.50
N SER A 10 2.97 7.45 10.04
CA SER A 10 3.52 8.75 10.41
C SER A 10 4.35 8.70 11.71
N ASN A 11 4.43 7.53 12.34
CA ASN A 11 5.29 7.21 13.49
C ASN A 11 6.32 6.14 13.09
N TYR A 12 7.39 5.99 13.89
CA TYR A 12 8.45 5.00 13.63
C TYR A 12 8.11 3.58 14.10
N GLY A 13 7.05 3.44 14.91
CA GLY A 13 6.75 2.18 15.60
C GLY A 13 7.64 1.95 16.82
N SER A 14 7.50 0.77 17.46
CA SER A 14 8.15 0.45 18.73
C SER A 14 9.50 -0.24 18.61
N ILE A 15 9.88 -0.67 17.40
CA ILE A 15 11.15 -1.38 17.16
C ILE A 15 11.90 -0.80 15.96
N PRO A 16 13.24 -0.79 15.98
CA PRO A 16 14.05 -0.21 14.92
C PRO A 16 13.92 -0.93 13.58
N ASP A 17 13.42 -2.17 13.56
CA ASP A 17 13.24 -2.96 12.33
C ASP A 17 12.28 -2.30 11.35
N TYR A 18 11.24 -1.63 11.82
CA TYR A 18 10.30 -0.90 10.94
C TYR A 18 10.98 0.25 10.21
N HIS A 19 11.84 1.00 10.92
CA HIS A 19 12.65 2.06 10.33
C HIS A 19 13.62 1.49 9.28
N ARG A 20 14.36 0.42 9.62
CA ARG A 20 15.29 -0.25 8.69
C ARG A 20 14.58 -0.77 7.45
N ALA A 21 13.40 -1.36 7.62
CA ALA A 21 12.58 -1.86 6.51
C ALA A 21 12.10 -0.73 5.58
N ALA A 22 11.73 0.42 6.13
CA ALA A 22 11.34 1.60 5.35
C ALA A 22 12.54 2.17 4.57
N GLN A 23 13.73 2.25 5.19
CA GLN A 23 14.96 2.65 4.50
C GLN A 23 15.29 1.70 3.35
N ALA A 24 15.27 0.38 3.62
CA ALA A 24 15.55 -0.63 2.61
C ALA A 24 14.54 -0.59 1.45
N MET A 25 13.24 -0.36 1.74
CA MET A 25 12.22 -0.20 0.71
C MET A 25 12.48 1.03 -0.16
N GLY A 26 12.80 2.18 0.43
CA GLY A 26 13.14 3.39 -0.32
C GLY A 26 14.33 3.18 -1.25
N THR A 27 15.40 2.59 -0.72
CA THR A 27 16.60 2.23 -1.52
C THR A 27 16.25 1.29 -2.68
N ALA A 28 15.46 0.25 -2.42
CA ALA A 28 15.05 -0.74 -3.43
C ALA A 28 14.16 -0.13 -4.53
N ILE A 29 13.30 0.84 -4.20
CA ILE A 29 12.49 1.60 -5.17
C ILE A 29 13.42 2.40 -6.10
N ALA A 30 14.34 3.18 -5.53
CA ALA A 30 15.28 4.00 -6.31
C ALA A 30 16.19 3.15 -7.22
N GLN A 31 16.75 2.05 -6.70
CA GLN A 31 17.60 1.14 -7.47
C GLN A 31 16.90 0.49 -8.67
N ARG A 32 15.58 0.36 -8.62
CA ARG A 32 14.77 -0.11 -9.76
C ARG A 32 14.36 0.99 -10.74
N GLY A 33 14.82 2.22 -10.54
CA GLY A 33 14.44 3.37 -11.34
C GLY A 33 12.96 3.73 -11.23
N SER A 34 12.31 3.34 -10.13
CA SER A 34 10.91 3.66 -9.86
C SER A 34 10.80 4.96 -9.07
N THR A 35 9.77 5.75 -9.35
CA THR A 35 9.43 6.94 -8.57
C THR A 35 8.62 6.52 -7.33
N LEU A 36 8.99 7.01 -6.15
CA LEU A 36 8.16 6.92 -4.95
C LEU A 36 7.01 7.92 -5.03
N VAL A 37 5.79 7.45 -4.74
CA VAL A 37 4.63 8.31 -4.45
C VAL A 37 4.17 8.02 -3.02
N TYR A 38 3.95 9.06 -2.19
CA TYR A 38 3.57 8.83 -0.79
C TYR A 38 2.85 10.06 -0.19
N GLY A 39 2.48 10.00 1.09
CA GLY A 39 1.68 11.00 1.77
C GLY A 39 2.35 12.37 2.02
N GLY A 40 3.60 12.59 1.63
CA GLY A 40 4.26 13.89 1.67
C GLY A 40 4.79 14.34 3.04
N GLY A 41 4.55 13.58 4.12
CA GLY A 41 5.04 13.90 5.47
C GLY A 41 6.53 13.59 5.64
N LYS A 42 7.21 14.37 6.51
CA LYS A 42 8.64 14.20 6.82
C LYS A 42 8.90 13.31 8.04
N VAL A 43 7.89 13.06 8.87
CA VAL A 43 8.04 12.34 10.13
C VAL A 43 7.67 10.86 9.97
N GLY A 44 8.22 10.02 10.84
CA GLY A 44 7.94 8.58 10.89
C GLY A 44 8.49 7.81 9.70
N LEU A 45 7.85 6.70 9.36
CA LEU A 45 8.25 5.86 8.23
C LEU A 45 8.06 6.58 6.89
N MET A 46 7.13 7.53 6.80
CA MET A 46 6.92 8.35 5.61
C MET A 46 8.20 9.13 5.23
N GLY A 47 8.75 9.92 6.16
CA GLY A 47 10.01 10.63 5.92
C GLY A 47 11.16 9.66 5.66
N THR A 48 11.22 8.56 6.41
CA THR A 48 12.28 7.57 6.27
C THR A 48 12.35 6.97 4.86
N VAL A 49 11.22 6.55 4.27
CA VAL A 49 11.20 5.98 2.94
C VAL A 49 11.56 7.01 1.87
N ALA A 50 11.07 8.26 2.02
CA ALA A 50 11.36 9.33 1.08
C ALA A 50 12.84 9.75 1.11
N ASP A 51 13.41 9.93 2.30
CA ASP A 51 14.84 10.24 2.48
C ASP A 51 15.74 9.15 1.90
N ALA A 52 15.38 7.88 2.08
CA ALA A 52 16.13 6.76 1.50
C ALA A 52 16.08 6.72 -0.03
N VAL A 53 14.93 7.03 -0.64
CA VAL A 53 14.81 7.17 -2.10
C VAL A 53 15.72 8.27 -2.62
N LEU A 54 15.65 9.47 -2.00
CA LEU A 54 16.44 10.63 -2.41
C LEU A 54 17.94 10.39 -2.22
N ALA A 55 18.34 9.80 -1.08
CA ALA A 55 19.74 9.45 -0.80
C ALA A 55 20.32 8.44 -1.82
N ALA A 56 19.46 7.57 -2.37
CA ALA A 56 19.83 6.62 -3.43
C ALA A 56 19.74 7.23 -4.85
N GLY A 57 19.52 8.53 -4.99
CA GLY A 57 19.44 9.23 -6.27
C GLY A 57 18.13 9.03 -7.03
N GLY A 58 17.07 8.51 -6.36
CA GLY A 58 15.75 8.33 -6.93
C GLY A 58 14.85 9.56 -6.80
N GLU A 59 13.64 9.46 -7.32
CA GLU A 59 12.62 10.49 -7.25
C GLU A 59 11.53 10.18 -6.23
N ALA A 60 11.13 11.17 -5.43
CA ALA A 60 10.07 11.09 -4.46
C ALA A 60 9.03 12.20 -4.68
N VAL A 61 7.77 11.79 -4.84
CA VAL A 61 6.60 12.66 -5.02
C VAL A 61 5.70 12.53 -3.80
N GLY A 62 5.54 13.63 -3.06
CA GLY A 62 4.60 13.73 -1.94
C GLY A 62 3.24 14.24 -2.39
N VAL A 63 2.15 13.68 -1.86
CA VAL A 63 0.79 14.19 -2.05
C VAL A 63 0.19 14.49 -0.69
N ILE A 64 -0.10 15.75 -0.40
CA ILE A 64 -0.52 16.18 0.93
C ILE A 64 -1.72 17.14 0.86
N PRO A 65 -2.76 16.95 1.70
CA PRO A 65 -3.83 17.93 1.82
C PRO A 65 -3.32 19.20 2.49
N THR A 66 -3.80 20.34 2.04
CA THR A 66 -3.38 21.66 2.56
C THR A 66 -3.49 21.74 4.09
N PHE A 67 -4.58 21.20 4.68
CA PHE A 67 -4.79 21.23 6.13
C PHE A 67 -3.83 20.33 6.94
N LEU A 68 -3.17 19.35 6.30
CA LEU A 68 -2.17 18.48 6.93
C LEU A 68 -0.74 18.99 6.74
N ARG A 69 -0.53 19.93 5.82
CA ARG A 69 0.82 20.43 5.49
C ARG A 69 1.61 20.87 6.73
N GLU A 70 0.97 21.57 7.66
CA GLU A 70 1.60 21.99 8.90
C GLU A 70 1.64 20.87 9.95
N LYS A 71 0.57 20.08 10.05
CA LYS A 71 0.43 19.01 11.07
C LYS A 71 1.35 17.82 10.83
N GLU A 72 1.53 17.39 9.57
CA GLU A 72 2.39 16.28 9.20
C GLU A 72 3.84 16.71 8.90
N VAL A 73 4.16 18.00 9.09
CA VAL A 73 5.47 18.57 8.75
C VAL A 73 5.86 18.13 7.33
N ALA A 74 5.30 18.81 6.32
CA ALA A 74 5.54 18.50 4.92
C ALA A 74 7.03 18.38 4.60
N HIS A 75 7.40 17.40 3.80
CA HIS A 75 8.78 17.18 3.41
C HIS A 75 9.16 18.10 2.25
N LEU A 76 9.86 19.20 2.56
CA LEU A 76 10.21 20.24 1.58
C LEU A 76 11.38 19.86 0.65
N GLY A 77 12.10 18.77 0.93
CA GLY A 77 13.24 18.29 0.13
C GLY A 77 12.86 17.30 -0.98
N LEU A 78 11.58 17.11 -1.27
CA LEU A 78 11.10 16.17 -2.29
C LEU A 78 11.39 16.65 -3.71
N SER A 79 11.45 15.70 -4.66
CA SER A 79 11.49 16.00 -6.09
C SER A 79 10.24 16.78 -6.53
N ARG A 80 9.09 16.47 -5.92
CA ARG A 80 7.82 17.16 -6.14
C ARG A 80 6.88 17.01 -4.94
N LEU A 81 6.22 18.11 -4.56
CA LEU A 81 5.12 18.10 -3.58
C LEU A 81 3.83 18.56 -4.27
N ILE A 82 2.78 17.76 -4.19
CA ILE A 82 1.45 18.04 -4.77
C ILE A 82 0.51 18.32 -3.60
N GLU A 83 -0.06 19.51 -3.56
CA GLU A 83 -1.08 19.87 -2.59
C GLU A 83 -2.48 19.53 -3.12
N THR A 84 -3.36 19.07 -2.24
CA THR A 84 -4.74 18.71 -2.54
C THR A 84 -5.71 19.37 -1.56
N PRO A 85 -6.99 19.60 -1.94
CA PRO A 85 -7.93 20.29 -1.05
C PRO A 85 -8.35 19.42 0.14
N ASP A 86 -8.40 18.09 -0.02
CA ASP A 86 -8.95 17.14 0.95
C ASP A 86 -8.31 15.75 0.85
N MET A 87 -8.70 14.84 1.76
CA MET A 87 -8.19 13.48 1.82
C MET A 87 -8.62 12.62 0.63
N THR A 88 -9.83 12.83 0.11
CA THR A 88 -10.34 12.07 -1.04
C THR A 88 -9.51 12.40 -2.29
N SER A 89 -9.29 13.69 -2.54
CA SER A 89 -8.45 14.17 -3.65
C SER A 89 -7.01 13.67 -3.52
N ARG A 90 -6.45 13.65 -2.30
CA ARG A 90 -5.12 13.07 -2.01
C ARG A 90 -5.04 11.61 -2.45
N LYS A 91 -5.94 10.78 -1.95
CA LYS A 91 -5.96 9.34 -2.24
C LYS A 91 -6.15 9.06 -3.72
N ASN A 92 -7.11 9.72 -4.36
CA ASN A 92 -7.33 9.61 -5.79
C ASN A 92 -6.07 9.98 -6.60
N LYS A 93 -5.37 11.05 -6.19
CA LYS A 93 -4.14 11.48 -6.85
C LYS A 93 -3.00 10.47 -6.67
N MET A 94 -2.85 9.88 -5.49
CA MET A 94 -1.88 8.82 -5.25
C MET A 94 -2.19 7.58 -6.09
N ILE A 95 -3.46 7.16 -6.17
CA ILE A 95 -3.90 6.02 -6.97
C ILE A 95 -3.67 6.28 -8.48
N GLU A 96 -3.96 7.49 -8.96
CA GLU A 96 -3.70 7.91 -10.35
C GLU A 96 -2.22 7.79 -10.71
N LEU A 97 -1.34 8.30 -9.86
CA LEU A 97 0.10 8.35 -10.09
C LEU A 97 0.78 6.97 -9.95
N GLY A 98 0.22 6.06 -9.17
CA GLY A 98 0.82 4.77 -8.86
C GLY A 98 0.68 3.76 -9.98
N SER A 99 1.71 2.94 -10.21
CA SER A 99 1.65 1.71 -11.02
C SER A 99 1.70 0.44 -10.17
N GLY A 100 1.82 0.58 -8.86
CA GLY A 100 1.72 -0.46 -7.84
C GLY A 100 1.65 0.19 -6.45
N PHE A 101 1.14 -0.56 -5.46
CA PHE A 101 0.88 -0.08 -4.11
C PHE A 101 1.57 -0.97 -3.08
N VAL A 102 2.29 -0.38 -2.14
CA VAL A 102 2.97 -1.08 -1.05
C VAL A 102 2.53 -0.50 0.28
N ALA A 103 2.11 -1.35 1.21
CA ALA A 103 1.96 -0.95 2.60
C ALA A 103 3.13 -1.45 3.44
N LEU A 104 3.74 -0.53 4.19
CA LEU A 104 4.66 -0.82 5.30
C LEU A 104 3.87 -0.74 6.62
N PRO A 105 4.44 -1.19 7.75
CA PRO A 105 3.81 -1.04 9.04
C PRO A 105 3.29 0.38 9.29
N GLY A 106 2.06 0.49 9.80
CA GLY A 106 1.42 1.77 10.03
C GLY A 106 0.12 1.66 10.83
N GLY A 107 -0.58 2.76 10.96
CA GLY A 107 -1.83 2.86 11.70
C GLY A 107 -3.08 2.78 10.82
N LEU A 108 -4.19 3.36 11.33
CA LEU A 108 -5.50 3.31 10.67
C LEU A 108 -5.50 3.89 9.25
N GLY A 109 -4.76 4.99 9.02
CA GLY A 109 -4.66 5.57 7.68
C GLY A 109 -4.00 4.62 6.67
N THR A 110 -2.95 3.90 7.11
CA THR A 110 -2.28 2.90 6.27
C THR A 110 -3.22 1.75 5.91
N TYR A 111 -4.03 1.26 6.87
CA TYR A 111 -5.02 0.23 6.60
C TYR A 111 -6.16 0.74 5.71
N GLU A 112 -6.64 1.95 5.94
CA GLU A 112 -7.70 2.56 5.12
C GLU A 112 -7.26 2.67 3.66
N GLU A 113 -6.06 3.20 3.40
CA GLU A 113 -5.47 3.31 2.06
C GLU A 113 -5.24 1.94 1.41
N LEU A 114 -4.75 0.95 2.17
CA LEU A 114 -4.55 -0.42 1.70
C LEU A 114 -5.86 -1.09 1.30
N PHE A 115 -6.89 -1.00 2.15
CA PHE A 115 -8.20 -1.60 1.85
C PHE A 115 -8.92 -0.89 0.70
N GLU A 116 -8.71 0.40 0.51
CA GLU A 116 -9.26 1.12 -0.63
C GLU A 116 -8.72 0.54 -1.95
N VAL A 117 -7.41 0.42 -2.10
CA VAL A 117 -6.81 -0.13 -3.34
C VAL A 117 -7.11 -1.62 -3.52
N LEU A 118 -7.20 -2.42 -2.46
CA LEU A 118 -7.61 -3.82 -2.54
C LEU A 118 -9.08 -3.95 -2.97
N SER A 119 -9.97 -3.11 -2.41
CA SER A 119 -11.37 -3.09 -2.80
C SER A 119 -11.56 -2.67 -4.25
N GLN A 120 -10.82 -1.67 -4.71
CA GLN A 120 -10.84 -1.25 -6.12
C GLN A 120 -10.31 -2.37 -7.04
N ALA A 121 -9.25 -3.07 -6.66
CA ALA A 121 -8.75 -4.23 -7.41
C ALA A 121 -9.80 -5.35 -7.48
N GLN A 122 -10.45 -5.69 -6.36
CA GLN A 122 -11.54 -6.68 -6.33
C GLN A 122 -12.69 -6.33 -7.28
N LEU A 123 -12.97 -5.04 -7.45
CA LEU A 123 -14.01 -4.54 -8.36
C LEU A 123 -13.54 -4.42 -9.81
N GLY A 124 -12.26 -4.74 -10.11
CA GLY A 124 -11.69 -4.59 -11.44
C GLY A 124 -11.47 -3.15 -11.89
N LEU A 125 -11.51 -2.18 -10.95
CA LEU A 125 -11.27 -0.77 -11.25
C LEU A 125 -9.80 -0.47 -11.55
N HIS A 126 -8.90 -1.34 -11.11
CA HIS A 126 -7.51 -1.39 -11.55
C HIS A 126 -6.96 -2.82 -11.44
N HIS A 127 -5.88 -3.09 -12.19
CA HIS A 127 -5.17 -4.38 -12.20
C HIS A 127 -3.73 -4.23 -11.69
N LYS A 128 -3.46 -3.16 -10.95
CA LYS A 128 -2.13 -2.84 -10.41
C LYS A 128 -1.82 -3.75 -9.22
N PRO A 129 -0.57 -4.22 -9.06
CA PRO A 129 -0.19 -5.06 -7.92
C PRO A 129 -0.29 -4.29 -6.60
N VAL A 130 -0.77 -4.97 -5.57
CA VAL A 130 -0.83 -4.48 -4.19
C VAL A 130 0.00 -5.40 -3.31
N GLY A 131 0.85 -4.85 -2.45
CA GLY A 131 1.71 -5.63 -1.59
C GLY A 131 1.86 -5.09 -0.19
N VAL A 132 2.19 -5.97 0.75
CA VAL A 132 2.56 -5.62 2.13
C VAL A 132 3.98 -6.11 2.44
N LEU A 133 4.81 -5.24 3.01
CA LEU A 133 6.10 -5.63 3.55
C LEU A 133 5.91 -6.11 4.99
N ASN A 134 5.91 -7.43 5.17
CA ASN A 134 5.56 -8.08 6.44
C ASN A 134 6.76 -8.15 7.40
N THR A 135 7.29 -6.99 7.76
CA THR A 135 8.41 -6.86 8.69
C THR A 135 8.04 -7.44 10.05
N ASN A 136 8.80 -8.46 10.50
CA ASN A 136 8.57 -9.15 11.77
C ASN A 136 7.14 -9.66 11.98
N GLY A 137 6.44 -10.02 10.90
CA GLY A 137 5.09 -10.55 11.00
C GLY A 137 4.02 -9.50 11.31
N PHE A 138 4.30 -8.21 11.16
CA PHE A 138 3.35 -7.12 11.48
C PHE A 138 1.98 -7.31 10.82
N PHE A 139 1.95 -7.81 9.59
CA PHE A 139 0.70 -8.03 8.85
C PHE A 139 0.11 -9.44 9.02
N ASN A 140 0.68 -10.32 9.87
CA ASN A 140 0.11 -11.66 10.09
C ASN A 140 -1.37 -11.61 10.53
N PRO A 141 -1.79 -10.73 11.48
CA PRO A 141 -3.20 -10.63 11.84
C PRO A 141 -4.11 -10.22 10.68
N LEU A 142 -3.64 -9.31 9.80
CA LEU A 142 -4.36 -8.90 8.59
C LEU A 142 -4.54 -10.08 7.63
N LEU A 143 -3.49 -10.85 7.37
CA LEU A 143 -3.54 -12.01 6.49
C LEU A 143 -4.52 -13.05 7.02
N THR A 144 -4.46 -13.36 8.31
CA THR A 144 -5.41 -14.27 8.97
C THR A 144 -6.85 -13.75 8.88
N MET A 145 -7.08 -12.46 9.07
CA MET A 145 -8.41 -11.86 8.92
C MET A 145 -8.96 -12.03 7.49
N LEU A 146 -8.14 -11.82 6.46
CA LEU A 146 -8.54 -12.00 5.06
C LEU A 146 -8.87 -13.47 4.76
N GLU A 147 -8.05 -14.42 5.25
CA GLU A 147 -8.30 -15.86 5.14
C GLU A 147 -9.64 -16.26 5.82
N GLN A 148 -9.87 -15.79 7.03
CA GLN A 148 -11.13 -16.04 7.74
C GLN A 148 -12.34 -15.42 7.03
N THR A 149 -12.17 -14.24 6.42
CA THR A 149 -13.22 -13.57 5.62
C THR A 149 -13.58 -14.40 4.39
N ALA A 150 -12.59 -14.99 3.72
CA ALA A 150 -12.82 -15.89 2.59
C ALA A 150 -13.50 -17.19 3.04
N GLN A 151 -13.04 -17.82 4.12
CA GLN A 151 -13.64 -19.03 4.70
C GLN A 151 -15.09 -18.81 5.14
N ALA A 152 -15.41 -17.62 5.66
CA ALA A 152 -16.77 -17.23 6.04
C ALA A 152 -17.67 -16.92 4.82
N GLY A 153 -17.13 -16.96 3.59
CA GLY A 153 -17.88 -16.75 2.34
C GLY A 153 -18.20 -15.30 1.98
N PHE A 154 -17.60 -14.32 2.68
CA PHE A 154 -17.79 -12.89 2.37
C PHE A 154 -16.86 -12.38 1.28
N MET A 155 -15.85 -13.16 0.91
CA MET A 155 -14.90 -12.85 -0.15
C MET A 155 -14.54 -14.13 -0.90
N PRO A 156 -14.46 -14.12 -2.25
CA PRO A 156 -13.91 -15.25 -2.99
C PRO A 156 -12.48 -15.57 -2.55
N GLU A 157 -12.15 -16.85 -2.37
CA GLU A 157 -10.81 -17.30 -1.95
C GLU A 157 -9.71 -16.82 -2.92
N THR A 158 -10.02 -16.76 -4.21
CA THR A 158 -9.10 -16.22 -5.22
C THR A 158 -8.68 -14.78 -5.00
N ASN A 159 -9.47 -13.99 -4.25
CA ASN A 159 -9.13 -12.61 -3.91
C ASN A 159 -7.99 -12.50 -2.89
N LEU A 160 -7.63 -13.56 -2.19
CA LEU A 160 -6.40 -13.61 -1.38
C LEU A 160 -5.16 -13.36 -2.25
N ASN A 161 -5.21 -13.70 -3.54
CA ASN A 161 -4.13 -13.46 -4.50
C ASN A 161 -4.01 -11.99 -4.95
N LEU A 162 -4.95 -11.10 -4.58
CA LEU A 162 -4.84 -9.67 -4.85
C LEU A 162 -3.73 -9.02 -4.02
N LEU A 163 -3.32 -9.66 -2.92
CA LEU A 163 -2.33 -9.13 -2.00
C LEU A 163 -1.02 -9.93 -2.07
N CYS A 164 0.04 -9.29 -2.56
CA CYS A 164 1.39 -9.82 -2.45
C CYS A 164 1.92 -9.60 -1.04
N CYS A 165 2.59 -10.60 -0.47
CA CYS A 165 3.23 -10.49 0.85
C CYS A 165 4.67 -11.01 0.79
N ALA A 166 5.61 -10.27 1.38
CA ALA A 166 6.98 -10.72 1.58
C ALA A 166 7.63 -10.04 2.79
N ASP A 167 8.71 -10.62 3.28
CA ASP A 167 9.49 -10.18 4.44
C ASP A 167 10.60 -9.18 4.10
N THR A 168 10.99 -9.10 2.81
CA THR A 168 12.01 -8.16 2.32
C THR A 168 11.52 -7.35 1.13
N PRO A 169 12.04 -6.11 0.94
CA PRO A 169 11.67 -5.27 -0.20
C PRO A 169 11.88 -5.94 -1.55
N ASP A 170 13.03 -6.59 -1.75
CA ASP A 170 13.35 -7.22 -3.03
C ASP A 170 12.37 -8.32 -3.40
N LYS A 171 12.11 -9.25 -2.48
CA LYS A 171 11.12 -10.31 -2.68
C LYS A 171 9.73 -9.76 -2.94
N LEU A 172 9.33 -8.67 -2.23
CA LEU A 172 8.04 -8.06 -2.44
C LEU A 172 7.93 -7.46 -3.83
N LEU A 173 8.89 -6.65 -4.23
CA LEU A 173 8.90 -5.98 -5.52
C LEU A 173 9.01 -6.97 -6.70
N GLU A 174 9.71 -8.10 -6.52
CA GLU A 174 9.75 -9.21 -7.48
C GLU A 174 8.37 -9.87 -7.62
N LYS A 175 7.70 -10.20 -6.51
CA LYS A 175 6.33 -10.76 -6.53
C LYS A 175 5.36 -9.80 -7.21
N MET A 176 5.45 -8.50 -6.90
CA MET A 176 4.61 -7.47 -7.52
C MET A 176 4.88 -7.31 -9.02
N ALA A 177 6.14 -7.45 -9.46
CA ALA A 177 6.48 -7.40 -10.88
C ALA A 177 5.97 -8.63 -11.65
N ALA A 178 5.92 -9.79 -10.99
CA ALA A 178 5.37 -11.04 -11.53
C ALA A 178 3.85 -11.14 -11.43
N TYR A 179 3.19 -10.23 -10.69
CA TYR A 179 1.74 -10.24 -10.45
C TYR A 179 0.95 -10.27 -11.76
N ARG A 180 -0.09 -11.09 -11.78
CA ARG A 180 -1.08 -11.14 -12.86
C ARG A 180 -2.47 -11.09 -12.25
N PHE A 181 -3.23 -10.09 -12.65
CA PHE A 181 -4.63 -9.96 -12.22
C PHE A 181 -5.45 -11.14 -12.74
N VAL A 182 -6.24 -11.72 -11.84
CA VAL A 182 -7.20 -12.77 -12.19
C VAL A 182 -8.58 -12.25 -11.86
N GLU A 183 -9.40 -12.06 -12.89
CA GLU A 183 -10.80 -11.66 -12.71
C GLU A 183 -11.57 -12.76 -12.00
N THR A 184 -12.33 -12.38 -10.99
CA THR A 184 -13.13 -13.31 -10.19
C THR A 184 -14.54 -12.75 -10.01
N LYS A 185 -15.54 -13.64 -10.14
CA LYS A 185 -16.92 -13.26 -9.83
C LYS A 185 -17.01 -12.93 -8.34
N LYS A 186 -17.34 -11.67 -8.01
CA LYS A 186 -17.46 -11.18 -6.63
C LYS A 186 -18.61 -11.84 -5.88
N TRP A 187 -19.69 -12.17 -6.57
CA TRP A 187 -20.92 -12.67 -5.96
C TRP A 187 -21.09 -14.16 -6.25
N SER A 188 -21.31 -14.93 -5.20
CA SER A 188 -21.74 -16.33 -5.25
C SER A 188 -23.03 -16.47 -4.44
N ARG A 189 -23.95 -17.32 -4.95
CA ARG A 189 -25.15 -17.70 -4.21
C ARG A 189 -24.83 -18.97 -3.42
N PRO A 190 -24.93 -18.95 -2.08
CA PRO A 190 -24.65 -20.14 -1.29
C PRO A 190 -25.78 -21.18 -1.47
N ALA A 191 -25.42 -22.46 -1.48
CA ALA A 191 -26.35 -23.55 -1.71
C ALA A 191 -27.52 -23.67 -0.69
N TRP A 192 -27.30 -23.19 0.55
CA TRP A 192 -28.34 -23.20 1.57
C TRP A 192 -29.53 -22.27 1.24
N LEU A 193 -29.30 -21.16 0.48
CA LEU A 193 -30.40 -20.29 0.03
C LEU A 193 -31.38 -20.99 -0.93
N ASP A 194 -30.92 -22.03 -1.64
CA ASP A 194 -31.78 -22.77 -2.54
C ASP A 194 -32.62 -23.83 -1.79
N GLN A 195 -32.26 -24.13 -0.54
CA GLN A 195 -32.97 -25.07 0.34
C GLN A 195 -34.09 -24.40 1.18
N GLU A 196 -34.01 -23.09 1.41
CA GLU A 196 -35.02 -22.32 2.14
C GLU A 196 -36.19 -21.83 1.24
N ALA A 197 -36.12 -22.06 -0.05
CA ALA A 197 -37.16 -21.66 -1.02
C ALA A 197 -38.23 -22.74 -1.29
N VAL A 198 -38.33 -23.81 -0.43
CA VAL A 198 -39.32 -24.88 -0.54
C VAL A 198 -40.37 -24.76 0.55
#